data_c1775b382ba520eec5b0b7d59f0f913e
#
_entry.id   c1775b382ba520eec5b0b7d59f0f913e
#
_cell.length_a   1.000
_cell.length_b   1.000
_cell.length_c   1.000
_cell.angle_alpha   90.00
_cell.angle_beta   90.00
_cell.angle_gamma   90.00
#
_symmetry.space_group_name_H-M   'P 1'
#
loop_
_entity.id
_entity.type
_entity.pdbx_description
1 polymer ?
#
loop_
_entity_poly.entity_id
_entity_poly.type
_entity_poly.pdbx_seq_one_letter_code
_entity_poly.pdbx_strand_id
1 'polypeptide(L)'
;LSEVEAVRVVRIVRRSFPWQLVGFAESGGHLVGLFEEVSSGAMVWRRTGAMLGDAAFRIDSIRVLLIPATEKPEGEVPERVARVVIVDCVAGIRHDLCTAERLGVGAPRAELRVPSTGRVHSLAAGESVSDAGATLAVTEIDPRRGRVVVRCIETQTAVTADGVPLHWVRNGSDEGERNGA
;
A
#
# COMPACT_ATOMS: atom_id res chain seq x y z
N LEU A 1 10.54 27.47 23.03
CA LEU A 1 10.62 26.58 21.86
C LEU A 1 9.67 25.41 22.16
N SER A 2 8.42 25.48 21.64
CA SER A 2 7.49 24.37 21.71
C SER A 2 8.09 23.20 20.96
N GLU A 3 8.40 22.11 21.67
CA GLU A 3 8.58 20.80 21.06
C GLU A 3 7.26 20.47 20.36
N VAL A 4 7.22 20.59 19.06
CA VAL A 4 6.15 19.99 18.26
C VAL A 4 6.32 18.48 18.46
N GLU A 5 5.49 17.89 19.31
CA GLU A 5 5.45 16.43 19.48
C GLU A 5 5.38 15.80 18.10
N ALA A 6 6.37 14.99 17.75
CA ALA A 6 6.56 14.47 16.40
C ALA A 6 5.33 13.64 15.98
N VAL A 7 4.72 14.04 14.87
CA VAL A 7 3.66 13.24 14.23
C VAL A 7 4.19 11.83 13.97
N ARG A 8 3.39 10.81 14.31
CA ARG A 8 3.78 9.41 14.15
C ARG A 8 3.02 8.78 13.00
N VAL A 9 3.72 8.12 12.10
CA VAL A 9 3.10 7.22 11.13
C VAL A 9 2.69 5.94 11.85
N VAL A 10 1.39 5.65 11.87
CA VAL A 10 0.84 4.44 12.47
C VAL A 10 1.01 3.28 11.50
N ARG A 11 0.60 3.48 10.24
CA ARG A 11 0.74 2.51 9.16
C ARG A 11 0.52 3.16 7.80
N ILE A 12 0.96 2.48 6.75
CA ILE A 12 0.62 2.78 5.37
C ILE A 12 -0.43 1.75 4.92
N VAL A 13 -1.57 2.23 4.45
CA VAL A 13 -2.68 1.39 4.00
C VAL A 13 -2.95 1.60 2.52
N ARG A 14 -3.40 0.54 1.86
CA ARG A 14 -4.05 0.61 0.55
C ARG A 14 -5.43 0.00 0.67
N ARG A 15 -6.37 0.51 -0.10
CA ARG A 15 -7.67 -0.14 -0.24
C ARG A 15 -7.43 -1.54 -0.82
N SER A 16 -7.92 -2.58 -0.18
CA SER A 16 -7.82 -3.93 -0.72
C SER A 16 -8.63 -4.04 -2.01
N PHE A 17 -8.08 -4.76 -3.00
CA PHE A 17 -8.88 -5.18 -4.15
C PHE A 17 -10.02 -6.08 -3.64
N PRO A 18 -11.23 -5.99 -4.20
CA PRO A 18 -12.40 -6.70 -3.66
C PRO A 18 -12.23 -8.22 -3.58
N TRP A 19 -11.41 -8.79 -4.45
CA TRP A 19 -11.12 -10.21 -4.53
C TRP A 19 -9.64 -10.48 -4.32
N GLN A 20 -9.32 -11.48 -3.51
CA GLN A 20 -7.94 -11.92 -3.28
C GLN A 20 -7.80 -13.38 -3.69
N LEU A 21 -6.66 -13.73 -4.28
CA LEU A 21 -6.31 -15.12 -4.57
C LEU A 21 -5.66 -15.72 -3.31
N VAL A 22 -6.32 -16.68 -2.68
CA VAL A 22 -5.85 -17.28 -1.42
C VAL A 22 -5.32 -18.71 -1.60
N GLY A 23 -5.59 -19.31 -2.75
CA GLY A 23 -5.10 -20.66 -3.04
C GLY A 23 -5.33 -21.06 -4.49
N PHE A 24 -4.86 -22.25 -4.83
CA PHE A 24 -5.08 -22.86 -6.13
C PHE A 24 -5.09 -24.38 -6.02
N ALA A 25 -5.73 -25.04 -6.97
CA ALA A 25 -5.71 -26.48 -7.12
C ALA A 25 -5.77 -26.86 -8.60
N GLU A 26 -5.48 -28.11 -8.89
CA GLU A 26 -5.72 -28.73 -10.19
C GLU A 26 -6.92 -29.64 -10.07
N SER A 27 -7.90 -29.47 -10.96
CA SER A 27 -9.11 -30.26 -11.01
C SER A 27 -9.46 -30.61 -12.45
N GLY A 28 -9.51 -31.91 -12.75
CA GLY A 28 -9.82 -32.39 -14.09
C GLY A 28 -8.86 -31.90 -15.18
N GLY A 29 -7.56 -31.74 -14.88
CA GLY A 29 -6.55 -31.23 -15.80
C GLY A 29 -6.59 -29.71 -16.00
N HIS A 30 -7.37 -28.99 -15.21
CA HIS A 30 -7.48 -27.54 -15.26
C HIS A 30 -7.08 -26.89 -13.94
N LEU A 31 -6.39 -25.76 -14.02
CA LEU A 31 -6.10 -24.93 -12.86
C LEU A 31 -7.37 -24.20 -12.42
N VAL A 32 -7.64 -24.24 -11.12
CA VAL A 32 -8.70 -23.48 -10.46
C VAL A 32 -8.09 -22.64 -9.34
N GLY A 33 -8.54 -21.40 -9.20
CA GLY A 33 -8.16 -20.49 -8.12
C GLY A 33 -9.22 -20.47 -7.03
N LEU A 34 -8.76 -20.40 -5.78
CA LEU A 34 -9.61 -20.10 -4.62
C LEU A 34 -9.55 -18.60 -4.36
N PHE A 35 -10.68 -17.94 -4.45
CA PHE A 35 -10.81 -16.50 -4.27
C PHE A 35 -11.60 -16.18 -3.01
N GLU A 36 -11.11 -15.21 -2.26
CA GLU A 36 -11.78 -14.61 -1.10
C GLU A 36 -12.40 -13.27 -1.51
N GLU A 37 -13.68 -13.10 -1.27
CA GLU A 37 -14.32 -11.79 -1.30
C GLU A 37 -13.99 -11.05 0.00
N VAL A 38 -13.24 -9.96 -0.09
CA VAL A 38 -12.69 -9.26 1.10
C VAL A 38 -13.78 -8.69 2.01
N SER A 39 -14.91 -8.26 1.42
CA SER A 39 -16.01 -7.64 2.17
C SER A 39 -16.78 -8.62 3.05
N SER A 40 -16.96 -9.86 2.58
CA SER A 40 -17.78 -10.88 3.23
C SER A 40 -16.95 -12.03 3.84
N GLY A 41 -15.70 -12.19 3.40
CA GLY A 41 -14.89 -13.37 3.68
C GLY A 41 -15.36 -14.65 2.96
N ALA A 42 -16.31 -14.54 2.03
CA ALA A 42 -16.80 -15.67 1.26
C ALA A 42 -15.72 -16.18 0.31
N MET A 43 -15.59 -17.51 0.24
CA MET A 43 -14.61 -18.18 -0.62
C MET A 43 -15.27 -18.90 -1.76
N VAL A 44 -14.72 -18.75 -2.96
CA VAL A 44 -15.22 -19.42 -4.16
C VAL A 44 -14.09 -19.99 -5.01
N TRP A 45 -14.29 -21.23 -5.52
CA TRP A 45 -13.41 -21.80 -6.52
C TRP A 45 -13.86 -21.36 -7.91
N ARG A 46 -12.93 -20.87 -8.72
CA ARG A 46 -13.22 -20.45 -10.09
C ARG A 46 -12.07 -20.82 -11.02
N ARG A 47 -12.42 -21.05 -12.30
CA ARG A 47 -11.49 -21.33 -13.41
C ARG A 47 -11.34 -20.12 -14.33
N THR A 48 -10.37 -20.18 -15.22
CA THR A 48 -10.24 -19.24 -16.34
C THR A 48 -11.55 -19.08 -17.11
N GLY A 49 -11.90 -17.86 -17.46
CA GLY A 49 -13.15 -17.48 -18.13
C GLY A 49 -14.33 -17.25 -17.20
N ALA A 50 -14.26 -17.71 -15.94
CA ALA A 50 -15.35 -17.50 -14.96
C ALA A 50 -15.38 -16.06 -14.45
N MET A 51 -16.57 -15.68 -13.96
CA MET A 51 -16.80 -14.36 -13.36
C MET A 51 -16.67 -14.44 -11.84
N LEU A 52 -16.22 -13.32 -11.24
CA LEU A 52 -16.23 -13.06 -9.81
C LEU A 52 -17.19 -11.89 -9.52
N GLY A 53 -17.92 -12.00 -8.42
CA GLY A 53 -18.97 -11.05 -8.07
C GLY A 53 -20.12 -11.04 -9.09
N ASP A 54 -20.88 -9.98 -9.10
CA ASP A 54 -22.02 -9.79 -9.99
C ASP A 54 -21.57 -9.43 -11.43
N ALA A 55 -20.77 -10.31 -12.02
CA ALA A 55 -20.18 -10.16 -13.36
C ALA A 55 -19.24 -8.94 -13.54
N ALA A 56 -18.75 -8.36 -12.44
CA ALA A 56 -17.85 -7.21 -12.49
C ALA A 56 -16.43 -7.58 -12.92
N PHE A 57 -15.95 -8.80 -12.58
CA PHE A 57 -14.59 -9.23 -12.81
C PHE A 57 -14.55 -10.58 -13.53
N ARG A 58 -13.76 -10.68 -14.61
CA ARG A 58 -13.54 -11.92 -15.35
C ARG A 58 -12.13 -12.42 -15.12
N ILE A 59 -11.98 -13.71 -14.85
CA ILE A 59 -10.70 -14.38 -14.76
C ILE A 59 -10.17 -14.62 -16.18
N ASP A 60 -9.09 -13.95 -16.53
CA ASP A 60 -8.49 -14.02 -17.88
C ASP A 60 -7.49 -15.20 -17.98
N SER A 61 -6.68 -15.41 -16.95
CA SER A 61 -5.74 -16.54 -16.90
C SER A 61 -5.37 -16.91 -15.47
N ILE A 62 -5.05 -18.20 -15.27
CA ILE A 62 -4.47 -18.74 -14.03
C ILE A 62 -3.17 -19.43 -14.41
N ARG A 63 -2.07 -19.12 -13.71
CA ARG A 63 -0.74 -19.72 -13.89
C ARG A 63 -0.12 -20.05 -12.55
N VAL A 64 0.63 -21.14 -12.49
CA VAL A 64 1.43 -21.51 -11.32
C VAL A 64 2.90 -21.32 -11.68
N LEU A 65 3.59 -20.58 -10.83
CA LEU A 65 5.03 -20.30 -10.94
C LEU A 65 5.74 -20.98 -9.79
N LEU A 66 6.93 -21.48 -10.05
CA LEU A 66 7.85 -21.95 -9.03
C LEU A 66 8.83 -20.82 -8.70
N ILE A 67 8.82 -20.36 -7.45
CA ILE A 67 9.84 -19.43 -6.96
C ILE A 67 10.99 -20.29 -6.46
N PRO A 68 12.18 -20.23 -7.12
CA PRO A 68 13.32 -21.03 -6.72
C PRO A 68 13.84 -20.59 -5.34
N ALA A 69 14.42 -21.52 -4.59
CA ALA A 69 14.99 -21.25 -3.27
C ALA A 69 16.10 -20.17 -3.30
N THR A 70 16.76 -19.98 -4.45
CA THR A 70 17.79 -18.96 -4.65
C THR A 70 17.27 -17.51 -4.61
N GLU A 71 15.97 -17.32 -4.80
CA GLU A 71 15.31 -16.00 -4.72
C GLU A 71 14.69 -15.74 -3.35
N LYS A 72 14.90 -16.64 -2.40
CA LYS A 72 14.36 -16.57 -1.04
C LYS A 72 15.47 -16.42 0.00
N PRO A 73 15.15 -15.97 1.22
CA PRO A 73 16.10 -16.00 2.34
C PRO A 73 16.70 -17.38 2.55
N GLU A 74 17.94 -17.43 3.04
CA GLU A 74 18.67 -18.67 3.29
C GLU A 74 17.85 -19.63 4.15
N GLY A 75 17.69 -20.89 3.67
CA GLY A 75 16.97 -21.95 4.38
C GLY A 75 15.51 -22.14 3.96
N GLU A 76 14.95 -21.27 3.09
CA GLU A 76 13.59 -21.47 2.57
C GLU A 76 13.57 -22.44 1.38
N VAL A 77 12.51 -23.25 1.33
CA VAL A 77 12.26 -24.19 0.23
C VAL A 77 11.62 -23.48 -0.98
N PRO A 78 11.77 -24.05 -2.20
CA PRO A 78 11.05 -23.57 -3.37
C PRO A 78 9.55 -23.54 -3.11
N GLU A 79 8.88 -22.47 -3.53
CA GLU A 79 7.45 -22.29 -3.31
C GLU A 79 6.70 -22.21 -4.64
N ARG A 80 5.54 -22.88 -4.69
CA ARG A 80 4.60 -22.75 -5.80
C ARG A 80 3.64 -21.60 -5.51
N VAL A 81 3.65 -20.63 -6.39
CA VAL A 81 2.81 -19.43 -6.29
C VAL A 81 1.89 -19.37 -7.49
N ALA A 82 0.59 -19.22 -7.26
CA ALA A 82 -0.34 -18.94 -8.33
C ALA A 82 -0.42 -17.45 -8.61
N ARG A 83 -0.47 -17.11 -9.90
CA ARG A 83 -0.82 -15.77 -10.41
C ARG A 83 -2.06 -15.87 -11.26
N VAL A 84 -2.95 -14.92 -11.08
CA VAL A 84 -4.21 -14.82 -11.82
C VAL A 84 -4.35 -13.42 -12.38
N VAL A 85 -4.62 -13.32 -13.67
CA VAL A 85 -5.01 -12.05 -14.30
C VAL A 85 -6.53 -11.96 -14.26
N ILE A 86 -7.04 -10.89 -13.67
CA ILE A 86 -8.46 -10.55 -13.63
C ILE A 86 -8.68 -9.27 -14.43
N VAL A 87 -9.74 -9.24 -15.21
CA VAL A 87 -10.18 -8.06 -15.94
C VAL A 87 -11.40 -7.48 -15.25
N ASP A 88 -11.31 -6.22 -14.83
CA ASP A 88 -12.47 -5.42 -14.46
C ASP A 88 -13.27 -5.14 -15.75
N CYS A 89 -14.44 -5.73 -15.87
CA CYS A 89 -15.26 -5.64 -17.06
C CYS A 89 -15.91 -4.26 -17.24
N VAL A 90 -15.98 -3.48 -16.17
CA VAL A 90 -16.55 -2.12 -16.20
C VAL A 90 -15.48 -1.09 -16.59
N ALA A 91 -14.32 -1.16 -15.93
CA ALA A 91 -13.24 -0.22 -16.17
C ALA A 91 -12.28 -0.63 -17.30
N GLY A 92 -12.31 -1.89 -17.74
CA GLY A 92 -11.39 -2.45 -18.72
C GLY A 92 -9.95 -2.64 -18.18
N ILE A 93 -9.76 -2.54 -16.88
CA ILE A 93 -8.45 -2.61 -16.22
C ILE A 93 -8.11 -4.06 -15.88
N ARG A 94 -6.84 -4.42 -16.11
CA ARG A 94 -6.29 -5.72 -15.71
C ARG A 94 -5.63 -5.62 -14.34
N HIS A 95 -5.87 -6.62 -13.51
CA HIS A 95 -5.29 -6.75 -12.18
C HIS A 95 -4.58 -8.11 -12.06
N ASP A 96 -3.39 -8.11 -11.48
CA ASP A 96 -2.62 -9.31 -11.17
C ASP A 96 -2.82 -9.67 -9.70
N LEU A 97 -3.42 -10.82 -9.43
CA LEU A 97 -3.52 -11.40 -8.09
C LEU A 97 -2.46 -12.49 -7.92
N CYS A 98 -1.94 -12.62 -6.70
CA CYS A 98 -0.94 -13.61 -6.35
C CYS A 98 -1.27 -14.24 -4.99
N THR A 99 -1.03 -15.55 -4.83
CA THR A 99 -1.23 -16.23 -3.54
C THR A 99 -0.24 -15.79 -2.48
N ALA A 100 0.93 -15.27 -2.86
CA ALA A 100 1.96 -14.80 -1.93
C ALA A 100 1.71 -13.39 -1.39
N GLU A 101 0.84 -12.61 -2.04
CA GLU A 101 0.69 -11.19 -1.76
C GLU A 101 -0.76 -10.74 -1.96
N ARG A 102 -1.28 -9.96 -1.04
CA ARG A 102 -2.59 -9.32 -1.19
C ARG A 102 -2.49 -8.08 -2.08
N LEU A 103 -3.36 -8.00 -3.07
CA LEU A 103 -3.41 -6.86 -3.97
C LEU A 103 -4.10 -5.67 -3.28
N GLY A 104 -3.38 -4.54 -3.23
CA GLY A 104 -3.94 -3.24 -2.88
C GLY A 104 -4.18 -2.40 -4.12
N VAL A 105 -5.27 -1.68 -4.17
CA VAL A 105 -5.65 -0.78 -5.27
C VAL A 105 -5.74 0.67 -4.81
N GLY A 106 -5.57 1.58 -5.78
CA GLY A 106 -5.59 3.02 -5.50
C GLY A 106 -4.29 3.54 -4.90
N ALA A 107 -4.27 4.83 -4.65
CA ALA A 107 -3.15 5.50 -4.02
C ALA A 107 -2.96 5.01 -2.57
N PRO A 108 -1.71 4.78 -2.13
CA PRO A 108 -1.45 4.48 -0.73
C PRO A 108 -1.85 5.67 0.15
N ARG A 109 -2.33 5.37 1.34
CA ARG A 109 -2.69 6.37 2.36
C ARG A 109 -1.85 6.12 3.60
N ALA A 110 -1.39 7.18 4.22
CA ALA A 110 -0.70 7.13 5.51
C ALA A 110 -1.69 7.43 6.64
N GLU A 111 -1.74 6.59 7.65
CA GLU A 111 -2.42 6.89 8.90
C GLU A 111 -1.43 7.58 9.83
N LEU A 112 -1.69 8.85 10.10
CA LEU A 112 -0.86 9.72 10.92
C LEU A 112 -1.55 9.96 12.26
N ARG A 113 -0.86 9.72 13.38
CA ARG A 113 -1.33 10.10 14.71
C ARG A 113 -0.71 11.44 15.08
N VAL A 114 -1.55 12.37 15.51
CA VAL A 114 -1.15 13.65 16.09
C VAL A 114 -1.10 13.47 17.61
N PRO A 115 0.09 13.49 18.26
CA PRO A 115 0.22 13.17 19.67
C PRO A 115 -0.56 14.12 20.58
N SER A 116 -0.56 15.41 20.27
CA SER A 116 -1.24 16.46 21.05
C SER A 116 -2.76 16.27 21.16
N THR A 117 -3.40 15.68 20.14
CA THR A 117 -4.85 15.40 20.12
C THR A 117 -5.20 13.94 20.23
N GLY A 118 -4.22 13.04 20.01
CA GLY A 118 -4.40 11.59 19.92
C GLY A 118 -5.17 11.14 18.66
N ARG A 119 -5.58 12.09 17.80
CA ARG A 119 -6.35 11.77 16.60
C ARG A 119 -5.50 11.08 15.54
N VAL A 120 -6.16 10.23 14.76
CA VAL A 120 -5.55 9.55 13.61
C VAL A 120 -6.20 10.06 12.33
N HIS A 121 -5.38 10.55 11.42
CA HIS A 121 -5.79 11.05 10.10
C HIS A 121 -5.27 10.13 9.02
N SER A 122 -6.13 9.79 8.04
CA SER A 122 -5.74 8.99 6.88
C SER A 122 -5.60 9.91 5.67
N LEU A 123 -4.37 10.09 5.18
CA LEU A 123 -4.04 11.02 4.10
C LEU A 123 -3.30 10.32 2.96
N ALA A 124 -3.66 10.64 1.72
CA ALA A 124 -2.88 10.30 0.54
C ALA A 124 -1.80 11.37 0.27
N ALA A 125 -0.85 11.05 -0.60
CA ALA A 125 0.10 12.04 -1.07
C ALA A 125 -0.63 13.20 -1.78
N GLY A 126 -0.29 14.43 -1.42
CA GLY A 126 -0.95 15.66 -1.87
C GLY A 126 -2.13 16.11 -0.98
N GLU A 127 -2.60 15.27 -0.05
CA GLU A 127 -3.66 15.67 0.89
C GLU A 127 -3.07 16.34 2.15
N SER A 128 -3.88 17.17 2.77
CA SER A 128 -3.52 17.86 4.03
C SER A 128 -4.69 17.87 5.00
N VAL A 129 -4.36 18.04 6.29
CA VAL A 129 -5.32 18.19 7.37
C VAL A 129 -4.81 19.23 8.37
N SER A 130 -5.73 20.02 8.93
CA SER A 130 -5.41 20.91 10.04
C SER A 130 -5.87 20.27 11.35
N ASP A 131 -4.94 20.11 12.29
CA ASP A 131 -5.18 19.59 13.62
C ASP A 131 -4.25 20.29 14.64
N ALA A 132 -4.77 20.59 15.83
CA ALA A 132 -4.04 21.24 16.92
C ALA A 132 -3.32 22.56 16.52
N GLY A 133 -3.87 23.29 15.56
CA GLY A 133 -3.29 24.56 15.10
C GLY A 133 -2.15 24.42 14.09
N ALA A 134 -1.80 23.19 13.70
CA ALA A 134 -0.84 22.89 12.65
C ALA A 134 -1.53 22.30 11.42
N THR A 135 -1.01 22.58 10.23
CA THR A 135 -1.44 21.91 9.00
C THR A 135 -0.41 20.88 8.59
N LEU A 136 -0.83 19.62 8.53
CA LEU A 136 -0.01 18.49 8.11
C LEU A 136 -0.36 18.16 6.67
N ALA A 137 0.62 18.11 5.80
CA ALA A 137 0.48 17.69 4.41
C ALA A 137 1.37 16.49 4.13
N VAL A 138 0.80 15.41 3.57
CA VAL A 138 1.58 14.27 3.08
C VAL A 138 2.07 14.58 1.68
N THR A 139 3.37 14.65 1.48
CA THR A 139 3.96 14.97 0.17
C THR A 139 4.40 13.74 -0.59
N GLU A 140 4.77 12.66 0.11
CA GLU A 140 5.22 11.41 -0.49
C GLU A 140 4.84 10.22 0.39
N ILE A 141 4.46 9.11 -0.24
CA ILE A 141 4.29 7.82 0.42
C ILE A 141 5.01 6.76 -0.41
N ASP A 142 6.03 6.13 0.17
CA ASP A 142 6.71 4.96 -0.40
C ASP A 142 6.36 3.71 0.42
N PRO A 143 5.38 2.91 -0.02
CA PRO A 143 4.97 1.72 0.72
C PRO A 143 6.03 0.62 0.74
N ARG A 144 6.94 0.59 -0.26
CA ARG A 144 7.99 -0.43 -0.34
C ARG A 144 9.08 -0.21 0.70
N ARG A 145 9.39 1.06 0.97
CA ARG A 145 10.37 1.46 1.98
C ARG A 145 9.74 1.78 3.33
N GLY A 146 8.40 1.69 3.43
CA GLY A 146 7.67 2.11 4.63
C GLY A 146 7.86 3.60 4.96
N ARG A 147 8.12 4.45 3.94
CA ARG A 147 8.45 5.86 4.14
C ARG A 147 7.26 6.76 3.81
N VAL A 148 7.01 7.74 4.68
CA VAL A 148 6.05 8.81 4.47
C VAL A 148 6.74 10.15 4.72
N VAL A 149 6.58 11.08 3.79
CA VAL A 149 7.06 12.44 3.97
C VAL A 149 5.90 13.34 4.32
N VAL A 150 5.95 13.90 5.52
CA VAL A 150 4.93 14.82 6.05
C VAL A 150 5.56 16.20 6.15
N ARG A 151 4.85 17.19 5.64
CA ARG A 151 5.20 18.60 5.77
C ARG A 151 4.23 19.25 6.77
N CYS A 152 4.77 19.86 7.82
CA CYS A 152 4.04 20.84 8.61
C CYS A 152 4.32 22.23 8.01
N ILE A 153 3.37 23.17 8.08
CA ILE A 153 3.54 24.51 7.49
C ILE A 153 4.78 25.24 8.04
N GLU A 154 5.18 24.91 9.27
CA GLU A 154 6.37 25.49 9.89
C GLU A 154 7.63 24.63 9.77
N THR A 155 7.49 23.32 9.45
CA THR A 155 8.63 22.37 9.43
C THR A 155 8.35 21.18 8.53
N GLN A 156 9.35 20.75 7.76
CA GLN A 156 9.30 19.55 6.94
C GLN A 156 9.93 18.40 7.72
N THR A 157 9.17 17.32 7.95
CA THR A 157 9.64 16.11 8.65
C THR A 157 9.42 14.88 7.79
N ALA A 158 10.44 14.07 7.60
CA ALA A 158 10.33 12.73 7.04
C ALA A 158 10.23 11.72 8.20
N VAL A 159 9.25 10.81 8.15
CA VAL A 159 9.01 9.79 9.18
C VAL A 159 8.93 8.42 8.52
N THR A 160 9.55 7.41 9.13
CA THR A 160 9.39 6.01 8.71
C THR A 160 8.14 5.38 9.30
N ALA A 161 7.66 4.28 8.69
CA ALA A 161 6.52 3.51 9.20
C ALA A 161 6.76 2.96 10.62
N ASP A 162 8.01 2.81 11.03
CA ASP A 162 8.41 2.36 12.37
C ASP A 162 8.38 3.50 13.40
N GLY A 163 7.92 4.69 13.03
CA GLY A 163 7.80 5.84 13.92
C GLY A 163 9.13 6.50 14.29
N VAL A 164 10.22 6.13 13.60
CA VAL A 164 11.54 6.75 13.81
C VAL A 164 11.61 8.04 12.99
N PRO A 165 11.79 9.21 13.62
CA PRO A 165 11.95 10.45 12.88
C PRO A 165 13.25 10.40 12.08
N LEU A 166 13.16 10.48 10.75
CA LEU A 166 14.29 10.69 9.87
C LEU A 166 14.62 12.19 9.87
N HIS A 167 15.65 12.57 10.58
CA HIS A 167 16.30 13.87 10.59
C HIS A 167 15.49 15.07 10.08
N TRP A 168 15.35 16.07 10.95
CA TRP A 168 14.84 17.38 10.64
C TRP A 168 15.66 18.03 9.53
N VAL A 169 15.12 18.18 8.36
CA VAL A 169 15.69 19.07 7.34
C VAL A 169 15.06 20.44 7.54
N ARG A 170 15.78 21.31 8.21
CA ARG A 170 15.46 22.73 8.25
C ARG A 170 15.64 23.26 6.84
N ASN A 171 14.59 23.69 6.16
CA ASN A 171 14.74 24.53 4.99
C ASN A 171 15.30 25.87 5.48
N GLY A 172 16.62 26.00 5.46
CA GLY A 172 17.27 27.29 5.52
C GLY A 172 16.88 28.02 4.27
N SER A 173 16.12 29.08 4.40
CA SER A 173 16.06 30.16 3.43
C SER A 173 17.49 30.68 3.26
N ASP A 174 18.10 30.29 2.16
CA ASP A 174 19.36 30.87 1.70
C ASP A 174 19.05 32.26 1.12
N GLU A 175 18.77 33.21 2.02
CA GLU A 175 18.83 34.62 1.66
C GLU A 175 20.29 34.98 1.55
N GLY A 176 20.74 34.98 0.30
CA GLY A 176 22.05 35.43 -0.07
C GLY A 176 22.32 36.83 0.44
N GLU A 177 23.17 36.90 1.43
CA GLU A 177 23.81 38.12 1.85
C GLU A 177 24.87 38.51 0.82
N ARG A 178 24.44 39.35 -0.13
CA ARG A 178 25.36 40.13 -0.93
C ARG A 178 25.93 41.21 -0.03
N ASN A 179 27.09 41.03 0.42
CA ASN A 179 27.91 42.16 0.85
C ASN A 179 28.92 42.51 -0.23
N GLY A 180 28.65 43.67 -0.87
CA GLY A 180 29.63 44.37 -1.62
C GLY A 180 30.51 45.23 -0.67
N ALA A 181 31.73 45.28 -0.96
CA ALA A 181 32.62 46.42 -0.92
C ALA A 181 33.98 46.01 -1.47
#